data_904d6e92bcd513ff802fdbb5021101a9
#
_entry.id   904d6e92bcd513ff802fdbb5021101a9
#
_cell.length_a   1.000
_cell.length_b   1.000
_cell.length_c   1.000
_cell.angle_alpha   90.00
_cell.angle_beta   90.00
_cell.angle_gamma   90.00
#
_symmetry.space_group_name_H-M   'P 1'
#
loop_
_entity.id
_entity.type
_entity.pdbx_description
1 polymer ?
#
loop_
_entity_poly.entity_id
_entity_poly.type
_entity_poly.pdbx_seq_one_letter_code
_entity_poly.pdbx_strand_id
1 'polypeptide(L)'
;MISRTSSPGALSLPLRRPEPITRLPLVFTRDATAPHFTVDGSPELEHHLAATCTRLAAGLRGLIPRSQLETILLGGGYGRGEGGVWRSDAGDRPYNDLEFYVCIRGNRHLNERRYGRAVHVLGEILTPQAGVEVEFKITSLQEMARSSVSMFSHDLMMGHVQLVGEPPILERCAHHRDAQRIPFAEATRLLMNRSSGLLFASERLNEPVFTATDADFVARNVAKAQLALGDALLVMDGNYHASARERHRHVERLARVDSMPWLQAVAEHHARGLEFKLHPHRSTATAEELAEQHATITDLARTVFLTVESQRLQTAFTSPREYALGSLPKCPEARGRRNALVNLKVLGPRTWLGPDIFRHPRERILNALTLLLWEPATLASEALLERVQRELQTTARTVPGLVAVYRELWARVN
;
A
#
# COMPACT_ATOMS: atom_id res chain seq x y z
N MET A 1 31.37 -20.01 -40.07
CA MET A 1 31.70 -19.35 -38.78
C MET A 1 30.51 -18.48 -38.40
N ILE A 2 29.64 -18.99 -37.54
CA ILE A 2 28.44 -18.28 -37.07
C ILE A 2 28.71 -17.92 -35.60
N SER A 3 28.90 -16.64 -35.36
CA SER A 3 29.10 -16.05 -34.04
C SER A 3 27.80 -16.24 -33.23
N ARG A 4 27.88 -16.96 -32.12
CA ARG A 4 26.82 -17.05 -31.12
C ARG A 4 26.92 -15.80 -30.23
N THR A 5 25.96 -14.91 -30.36
CA THR A 5 25.73 -13.83 -29.37
C THR A 5 25.15 -14.45 -28.11
N SER A 6 25.87 -14.29 -27.03
CA SER A 6 25.45 -14.69 -25.68
C SER A 6 24.25 -13.86 -25.21
N SER A 7 23.14 -14.54 -24.91
CA SER A 7 22.00 -13.96 -24.21
C SER A 7 22.44 -13.50 -22.78
N PRO A 8 21.94 -12.36 -22.28
CA PRO A 8 22.19 -11.95 -20.90
C PRO A 8 21.51 -12.95 -19.95
N GLY A 9 22.28 -13.45 -18.98
CA GLY A 9 21.87 -14.47 -18.04
C GLY A 9 20.65 -14.07 -17.23
N ALA A 10 19.76 -15.02 -17.04
CA ALA A 10 18.64 -14.93 -16.12
C ALA A 10 19.15 -14.60 -14.71
N LEU A 11 18.65 -13.51 -14.13
CA LEU A 11 18.91 -13.09 -12.75
C LEU A 11 18.21 -14.06 -11.80
N SER A 12 18.88 -15.13 -11.43
CA SER A 12 18.49 -15.96 -10.30
C SER A 12 19.18 -15.42 -9.05
N LEU A 13 18.45 -14.69 -8.23
CA LEU A 13 18.90 -14.41 -6.87
C LEU A 13 19.02 -15.74 -6.11
N PRO A 14 20.17 -16.07 -5.52
CA PRO A 14 20.31 -17.30 -4.77
C PRO A 14 19.42 -17.24 -3.54
N LEU A 15 18.46 -18.18 -3.42
CA LEU A 15 17.69 -18.43 -2.22
C LEU A 15 18.65 -18.88 -1.09
N ARG A 16 19.25 -17.91 -0.39
CA ARG A 16 19.83 -18.19 0.92
C ARG A 16 18.69 -18.19 1.91
N ARG A 17 18.39 -19.36 2.49
CA ARG A 17 17.60 -19.44 3.72
C ARG A 17 18.35 -18.60 4.76
N PRO A 18 17.72 -17.57 5.37
CA PRO A 18 18.36 -16.85 6.44
C PRO A 18 18.64 -17.80 7.59
N GLU A 19 19.85 -17.73 8.18
CA GLU A 19 20.10 -18.32 9.47
C GLU A 19 19.11 -17.75 10.49
N PRO A 20 18.60 -18.54 11.44
CA PRO A 20 17.65 -18.06 12.42
C PRO A 20 18.31 -16.95 13.24
N ILE A 21 17.92 -15.71 12.95
CA ILE A 21 18.30 -14.53 13.75
C ILE A 21 17.73 -14.78 15.14
N THR A 22 18.62 -14.93 16.11
CA THR A 22 18.33 -15.08 17.53
C THR A 22 17.25 -14.08 17.92
N ARG A 23 16.11 -14.59 18.37
CA ARG A 23 14.92 -13.85 18.80
C ARG A 23 15.33 -12.76 19.78
N LEU A 24 15.28 -11.52 19.38
CA LEU A 24 15.06 -10.41 20.29
C LEU A 24 13.56 -10.17 20.33
N PRO A 25 12.88 -10.46 21.44
CA PRO A 25 11.50 -10.08 21.61
C PRO A 25 11.45 -8.56 21.84
N LEU A 26 11.34 -7.76 20.79
CA LEU A 26 10.87 -6.39 20.94
C LEU A 26 9.34 -6.44 21.09
N VAL A 27 8.91 -6.88 22.25
CA VAL A 27 7.58 -6.58 22.75
C VAL A 27 7.61 -5.10 23.13
N PHE A 28 7.10 -4.23 22.30
CA PHE A 28 6.71 -2.90 22.74
C PHE A 28 5.39 -2.99 23.52
N THR A 29 5.43 -3.65 24.67
CA THR A 29 4.59 -3.26 25.79
C THR A 29 5.24 -2.00 26.31
N ARG A 30 4.71 -0.84 25.89
CA ARG A 30 5.14 0.44 26.40
C ARG A 30 4.94 0.47 27.90
N ASP A 31 6.06 0.63 28.64
CA ASP A 31 6.07 1.15 29.99
C ASP A 31 5.25 2.44 30.05
N ALA A 32 4.71 2.76 31.23
CA ALA A 32 3.69 3.73 31.57
C ALA A 32 4.00 5.22 31.22
N THR A 33 4.81 5.51 30.23
CA THR A 33 4.97 6.83 29.64
C THR A 33 3.91 7.05 28.55
N ALA A 34 3.40 8.27 28.44
CA ALA A 34 2.39 8.64 27.46
C ALA A 34 2.78 8.15 26.03
N PRO A 35 1.82 7.65 25.22
CA PRO A 35 2.12 7.17 23.87
C PRO A 35 2.71 8.32 23.05
N HIS A 36 3.83 8.08 22.38
CA HIS A 36 4.35 8.97 21.35
C HIS A 36 3.73 8.61 20.00
N PHE A 37 3.16 9.58 19.31
CA PHE A 37 2.47 9.40 18.03
C PHE A 37 3.39 9.68 16.83
N THR A 38 4.45 10.45 17.06
CA THR A 38 5.42 10.89 16.04
C THR A 38 6.85 10.57 16.50
N VAL A 39 7.82 10.73 15.60
CA VAL A 39 9.23 10.51 15.93
C VAL A 39 9.79 11.70 16.71
N ASP A 40 9.46 12.91 16.26
CA ASP A 40 10.09 14.15 16.70
C ASP A 40 9.14 15.37 16.64
N GLY A 41 7.83 15.12 16.68
CA GLY A 41 6.83 16.20 16.78
C GLY A 41 6.90 16.93 18.10
N SER A 42 6.47 18.18 18.09
CA SER A 42 6.47 19.04 19.30
C SER A 42 5.58 18.47 20.40
N PRO A 43 5.81 18.82 21.67
CA PRO A 43 4.96 18.42 22.79
C PRO A 43 3.50 18.86 22.61
N GLU A 44 3.25 19.99 21.95
CA GLU A 44 1.92 20.51 21.63
C GLU A 44 1.19 19.59 20.65
N LEU A 45 1.88 19.11 19.62
CA LEU A 45 1.33 18.15 18.66
C LEU A 45 1.01 16.82 19.34
N GLU A 46 1.94 16.27 20.14
CA GLU A 46 1.71 15.03 20.88
C GLU A 46 0.50 15.16 21.84
N HIS A 47 0.38 16.29 22.54
CA HIS A 47 -0.77 16.57 23.40
C HIS A 47 -2.08 16.69 22.60
N HIS A 48 -2.05 17.38 21.45
CA HIS A 48 -3.20 17.51 20.57
C HIS A 48 -3.71 16.14 20.07
N LEU A 49 -2.80 15.24 19.66
CA LEU A 49 -3.13 13.89 19.21
C LEU A 49 -3.71 13.05 20.38
N ALA A 50 -3.12 13.12 21.56
CA ALA A 50 -3.62 12.44 22.75
C ALA A 50 -5.03 12.91 23.13
N ALA A 51 -5.28 14.24 23.14
CA ALA A 51 -6.58 14.81 23.40
C ALA A 51 -7.62 14.40 22.33
N THR A 52 -7.22 14.32 21.08
CA THR A 52 -8.07 13.83 19.97
C THR A 52 -8.45 12.37 20.18
N CYS A 53 -7.50 11.51 20.50
CA CYS A 53 -7.76 10.10 20.85
C CYS A 53 -8.73 9.95 22.02
N THR A 54 -8.59 10.78 23.04
CA THR A 54 -9.48 10.78 24.22
C THR A 54 -10.91 11.15 23.87
N ARG A 55 -11.11 12.24 23.11
CA ARG A 55 -12.44 12.68 22.64
C ARG A 55 -13.11 11.62 21.77
N LEU A 56 -12.34 11.02 20.88
CA LEU A 56 -12.80 9.97 19.99
C LEU A 56 -13.24 8.73 20.75
N ALA A 57 -12.44 8.26 21.69
CA ALA A 57 -12.80 7.10 22.52
C ALA A 57 -14.09 7.37 23.32
N ALA A 58 -14.28 8.58 23.84
CA ALA A 58 -15.50 9.00 24.55
C ALA A 58 -16.71 8.99 23.60
N GLY A 59 -16.59 9.54 22.38
CA GLY A 59 -17.65 9.54 21.37
C GLY A 59 -18.08 8.12 20.98
N LEU A 60 -17.13 7.23 20.69
CA LEU A 60 -17.42 5.83 20.34
C LEU A 60 -18.08 5.05 21.49
N ARG A 61 -17.67 5.31 22.74
CA ARG A 61 -18.33 4.72 23.94
C ARG A 61 -19.76 5.19 24.09
N GLY A 62 -20.10 6.39 23.63
CA GLY A 62 -21.48 6.89 23.57
C GLY A 62 -22.34 6.25 22.49
N LEU A 63 -21.73 5.81 21.39
CA LEU A 63 -22.42 5.21 20.24
C LEU A 63 -22.58 3.69 20.35
N ILE A 64 -21.59 3.02 20.94
CA ILE A 64 -21.52 1.55 20.97
C ILE A 64 -21.63 1.06 22.41
N PRO A 65 -22.60 0.17 22.72
CA PRO A 65 -22.77 -0.39 24.06
C PRO A 65 -21.46 -1.01 24.59
N ARG A 66 -21.13 -0.76 25.83
CA ARG A 66 -19.91 -1.25 26.47
C ARG A 66 -19.74 -2.77 26.41
N SER A 67 -20.85 -3.53 26.39
CA SER A 67 -20.85 -4.99 26.25
C SER A 67 -20.47 -5.47 24.85
N GLN A 68 -20.53 -4.60 23.83
CA GLN A 68 -20.21 -4.91 22.44
C GLN A 68 -18.87 -4.36 21.98
N LEU A 69 -18.43 -3.21 22.53
CA LEU A 69 -17.15 -2.60 22.19
C LEU A 69 -16.01 -3.39 22.85
N GLU A 70 -15.21 -4.11 22.07
CA GLU A 70 -14.10 -4.91 22.58
C GLU A 70 -12.83 -4.08 22.73
N THR A 71 -12.46 -3.32 21.71
CA THR A 71 -11.28 -2.44 21.74
C THR A 71 -11.36 -1.36 20.64
N ILE A 72 -10.63 -0.27 20.85
CA ILE A 72 -10.36 0.76 19.84
C ILE A 72 -8.85 0.87 19.72
N LEU A 73 -8.35 0.72 18.49
CA LEU A 73 -6.93 0.80 18.18
C LEU A 73 -6.68 1.95 17.21
N LEU A 74 -5.77 2.86 17.53
CA LEU A 74 -5.17 3.74 16.54
C LEU A 74 -4.06 2.96 15.84
N GLY A 75 -4.18 2.80 14.53
CA GLY A 75 -3.18 2.17 13.66
C GLY A 75 -2.39 3.19 12.85
N GLY A 76 -1.93 2.78 11.67
CA GLY A 76 -1.21 3.63 10.75
C GLY A 76 0.11 4.17 11.31
N GLY A 77 0.58 5.29 10.77
CA GLY A 77 1.81 5.94 11.21
C GLY A 77 1.76 6.39 12.66
N TYR A 78 0.68 7.05 13.06
CA TYR A 78 0.52 7.57 14.43
C TYR A 78 0.40 6.45 15.46
N GLY A 79 -0.24 5.34 15.12
CA GLY A 79 -0.30 4.17 16.01
C GLY A 79 1.07 3.55 16.27
N ARG A 80 1.99 3.62 15.29
CA ARG A 80 3.37 3.13 15.42
C ARG A 80 4.35 4.13 16.03
N GLY A 81 3.94 5.37 16.28
CA GLY A 81 4.84 6.44 16.70
C GLY A 81 5.71 7.00 15.56
N GLU A 82 5.26 6.85 14.33
CA GLU A 82 5.89 7.31 13.09
C GLU A 82 4.91 8.12 12.22
N GLY A 83 4.01 8.86 12.87
CA GLY A 83 3.09 9.77 12.21
C GLY A 83 3.82 10.93 11.56
N GLY A 84 3.34 11.38 10.40
CA GLY A 84 3.93 12.51 9.67
C GLY A 84 3.73 13.83 10.42
N VAL A 85 4.80 14.60 10.56
CA VAL A 85 4.83 15.93 11.17
C VAL A 85 4.96 16.98 10.08
N TRP A 86 3.91 17.76 9.85
CA TRP A 86 3.99 18.91 8.99
C TRP A 86 4.43 20.14 9.77
N ARG A 87 5.65 20.57 9.51
CA ARG A 87 6.26 21.73 10.16
C ARG A 87 5.86 23.01 9.44
N SER A 88 5.37 23.99 10.19
CA SER A 88 4.99 25.31 9.69
C SER A 88 5.38 26.40 10.71
N ASP A 89 5.36 27.66 10.25
CA ASP A 89 5.60 28.82 11.12
C ASP A 89 4.61 28.93 12.30
N ALA A 90 3.43 28.30 12.15
CA ALA A 90 2.40 28.23 13.17
C ALA A 90 2.55 27.02 14.11
N GLY A 91 3.68 26.28 14.03
CA GLY A 91 3.98 25.08 14.78
C GLY A 91 3.74 23.77 14.02
N ASP A 92 4.02 22.67 14.69
CA ASP A 92 3.86 21.33 14.16
C ASP A 92 2.37 20.93 14.05
N ARG A 93 2.03 20.25 12.94
CA ARG A 93 0.67 19.77 12.69
C ARG A 93 0.70 18.32 12.21
N PRO A 94 -0.38 17.54 12.44
CA PRO A 94 -0.50 16.24 11.81
C PRO A 94 -0.68 16.40 10.30
N TYR A 95 -0.25 15.41 9.52
CA TYR A 95 -0.35 15.43 8.08
C TYR A 95 -1.16 14.27 7.51
N ASN A 96 -0.95 13.07 8.03
CA ASN A 96 -1.67 11.89 7.58
C ASN A 96 -2.99 11.75 8.34
N ASP A 97 -3.92 11.01 7.76
CA ASP A 97 -5.15 10.57 8.39
C ASP A 97 -4.91 9.79 9.69
N LEU A 98 -5.85 9.90 10.61
CA LEU A 98 -5.91 9.11 11.83
C LEU A 98 -6.79 7.88 11.60
N GLU A 99 -6.17 6.70 11.50
CA GLU A 99 -6.86 5.43 11.21
C GLU A 99 -7.24 4.69 12.48
N PHE A 100 -8.52 4.61 12.80
CA PHE A 100 -9.02 3.91 13.98
C PHE A 100 -9.74 2.62 13.62
N TYR A 101 -9.34 1.52 14.27
CA TYR A 101 -9.97 0.21 14.15
C TYR A 101 -10.86 -0.04 15.35
N VAL A 102 -12.18 -0.01 15.11
CA VAL A 102 -13.22 -0.19 16.13
C VAL A 102 -13.63 -1.65 16.15
N CYS A 103 -13.11 -2.40 17.13
CA CYS A 103 -13.39 -3.82 17.25
C CYS A 103 -14.69 -4.03 18.03
N ILE A 104 -15.72 -4.52 17.34
CA ILE A 104 -17.05 -4.77 17.90
C ILE A 104 -17.34 -6.27 17.88
N ARG A 105 -17.83 -6.79 18.99
CA ARG A 105 -18.19 -8.21 19.14
C ARG A 105 -19.23 -8.63 18.11
N GLY A 106 -19.05 -9.82 17.52
CA GLY A 106 -19.99 -10.40 16.58
C GLY A 106 -19.58 -10.24 15.11
N ASN A 107 -20.57 -10.26 14.22
CA ASN A 107 -20.34 -10.21 12.79
C ASN A 107 -20.07 -8.78 12.32
N ARG A 108 -18.95 -8.56 11.64
CA ARG A 108 -18.53 -7.26 11.11
C ARG A 108 -19.60 -6.61 10.22
N HIS A 109 -20.18 -7.35 9.29
CA HIS A 109 -21.16 -6.77 8.34
C HIS A 109 -22.45 -6.32 9.03
N LEU A 110 -22.88 -7.04 10.07
CA LEU A 110 -24.03 -6.61 10.88
C LEU A 110 -23.69 -5.38 11.71
N ASN A 111 -22.50 -5.32 12.28
CA ASN A 111 -22.02 -4.18 13.03
C ASN A 111 -21.86 -2.93 12.14
N GLU A 112 -21.35 -3.10 10.91
CA GLU A 112 -21.25 -2.05 9.91
C GLU A 112 -22.63 -1.46 9.56
N ARG A 113 -23.62 -2.32 9.33
CA ARG A 113 -24.99 -1.86 9.07
C ARG A 113 -25.61 -1.13 10.27
N ARG A 114 -25.29 -1.55 11.49
CA ARG A 114 -25.88 -1.00 12.72
C ARG A 114 -25.20 0.30 13.15
N TYR A 115 -23.90 0.37 13.12
CA TYR A 115 -23.10 1.48 13.68
C TYR A 115 -22.38 2.32 12.64
N GLY A 116 -22.16 1.81 11.42
CA GLY A 116 -21.30 2.42 10.42
C GLY A 116 -21.63 3.87 10.14
N ARG A 117 -22.93 4.21 9.94
CA ARG A 117 -23.35 5.60 9.70
C ARG A 117 -23.03 6.52 10.87
N ALA A 118 -23.32 6.10 12.10
CA ALA A 118 -23.10 6.93 13.30
C ALA A 118 -21.61 7.12 13.57
N VAL A 119 -20.81 6.08 13.36
CA VAL A 119 -19.34 6.12 13.49
C VAL A 119 -18.73 7.01 12.40
N HIS A 120 -19.22 6.96 11.16
CA HIS A 120 -18.76 7.83 10.08
C HIS A 120 -19.05 9.31 10.39
N VAL A 121 -20.27 9.65 10.81
CA VAL A 121 -20.64 11.01 11.20
C VAL A 121 -19.77 11.53 12.37
N LEU A 122 -19.41 10.66 13.31
CA LEU A 122 -18.47 11.04 14.38
C LEU A 122 -17.08 11.38 13.80
N GLY A 123 -16.61 10.65 12.80
CA GLY A 123 -15.36 10.96 12.08
C GLY A 123 -15.42 12.34 11.42
N GLU A 124 -16.51 12.63 10.70
CA GLU A 124 -16.72 13.93 10.05
C GLU A 124 -16.71 15.09 11.06
N ILE A 125 -17.33 14.92 12.25
CA ILE A 125 -17.35 15.92 13.32
C ILE A 125 -15.95 16.13 13.92
N LEU A 126 -15.15 15.06 14.05
CA LEU A 126 -13.83 15.13 14.68
C LEU A 126 -12.72 15.58 13.72
N THR A 127 -12.88 15.38 12.43
CA THR A 127 -11.90 15.74 11.38
C THR A 127 -11.44 17.21 11.47
N PRO A 128 -12.32 18.25 11.57
CA PRO A 128 -11.87 19.63 11.72
C PRO A 128 -11.09 19.87 13.04
N GLN A 129 -11.46 19.16 14.10
CA GLN A 129 -10.81 19.28 15.41
C GLN A 129 -9.44 18.58 15.44
N ALA A 130 -9.28 17.49 14.70
CA ALA A 130 -8.04 16.75 14.57
C ALA A 130 -7.03 17.46 13.65
N GLY A 131 -7.51 18.32 12.72
CA GLY A 131 -6.71 18.96 11.69
C GLY A 131 -6.33 18.05 10.53
N VAL A 132 -6.73 16.77 10.57
CA VAL A 132 -6.58 15.75 9.53
C VAL A 132 -7.80 14.83 9.54
N GLU A 133 -8.00 14.09 8.46
CA GLU A 133 -9.10 13.14 8.35
C GLU A 133 -9.06 12.09 9.46
N VAL A 134 -10.22 11.84 10.07
CA VAL A 134 -10.42 10.80 11.09
C VAL A 134 -11.21 9.66 10.45
N GLU A 135 -10.52 8.56 10.14
CA GLU A 135 -11.09 7.39 9.49
C GLU A 135 -11.38 6.28 10.50
N PHE A 136 -12.58 5.74 10.46
CA PHE A 136 -12.97 4.58 11.26
C PHE A 136 -13.19 3.34 10.40
N LYS A 137 -12.62 2.23 10.85
CA LYS A 137 -12.83 0.90 10.26
C LYS A 137 -13.43 -0.03 11.30
N ILE A 138 -14.72 -0.36 11.16
CA ILE A 138 -15.37 -1.36 12.01
C ILE A 138 -14.82 -2.74 11.65
N THR A 139 -14.39 -3.47 12.66
CA THR A 139 -13.82 -4.82 12.53
C THR A 139 -14.27 -5.72 13.70
N SER A 140 -13.79 -6.96 13.70
CA SER A 140 -14.04 -7.94 14.75
C SER A 140 -12.74 -8.65 15.10
N LEU A 141 -12.42 -8.72 16.39
CA LEU A 141 -11.26 -9.47 16.86
C LEU A 141 -11.34 -10.96 16.48
N GLN A 142 -12.55 -11.51 16.39
CA GLN A 142 -12.75 -12.88 15.95
C GLN A 142 -12.38 -13.08 14.47
N GLU A 143 -12.72 -12.12 13.61
CA GLU A 143 -12.33 -12.16 12.20
C GLU A 143 -10.82 -11.96 12.05
N MET A 144 -10.24 -11.01 12.77
CA MET A 144 -8.78 -10.80 12.79
C MET A 144 -8.03 -12.05 13.23
N ALA A 145 -8.47 -12.70 14.30
CA ALA A 145 -7.86 -13.92 14.81
C ALA A 145 -7.90 -15.11 13.83
N ARG A 146 -8.84 -15.10 12.87
CA ARG A 146 -9.00 -16.15 11.85
C ARG A 146 -8.42 -15.77 10.49
N SER A 147 -8.08 -14.51 10.29
CA SER A 147 -7.55 -14.04 9.02
C SER A 147 -6.09 -14.46 8.82
N SER A 148 -5.70 -14.58 7.56
CA SER A 148 -4.30 -14.76 7.19
C SER A 148 -3.49 -13.51 7.53
N VAL A 149 -2.19 -13.69 7.77
CA VAL A 149 -1.27 -12.58 7.94
C VAL A 149 -1.24 -11.74 6.67
N SER A 150 -1.15 -10.43 6.82
CA SER A 150 -0.96 -9.45 5.75
C SER A 150 -0.01 -8.37 6.25
N MET A 151 0.54 -7.54 5.36
CA MET A 151 1.32 -6.37 5.77
C MET A 151 0.51 -5.48 6.73
N PHE A 152 -0.75 -5.25 6.40
CA PHE A 152 -1.66 -4.46 7.23
C PHE A 152 -1.84 -5.04 8.64
N SER A 153 -2.18 -6.33 8.75
CA SER A 153 -2.42 -6.96 10.05
C SER A 153 -1.13 -7.07 10.87
N HIS A 154 0.01 -7.29 10.21
CA HIS A 154 1.33 -7.26 10.85
C HIS A 154 1.63 -5.87 11.42
N ASP A 155 1.50 -4.82 10.59
CA ASP A 155 1.73 -3.43 11.00
C ASP A 155 0.85 -3.04 12.19
N LEU A 156 -0.43 -3.40 12.16
CA LEU A 156 -1.37 -3.11 13.23
C LEU A 156 -1.01 -3.85 14.52
N MET A 157 -0.59 -5.14 14.43
CA MET A 157 -0.23 -5.91 15.62
C MET A 157 1.11 -5.50 16.22
N MET A 158 2.05 -5.04 15.41
CA MET A 158 3.36 -4.62 15.84
C MET A 158 3.41 -3.17 16.35
N GLY A 159 2.48 -2.31 15.89
CA GLY A 159 2.48 -0.91 16.26
C GLY A 159 1.07 -0.29 16.22
N HIS A 160 0.47 -0.14 17.40
CA HIS A 160 -0.82 0.53 17.59
C HIS A 160 -0.85 1.22 18.96
N VAL A 161 -1.77 2.18 19.12
CA VAL A 161 -2.15 2.71 20.42
C VAL A 161 -3.53 2.16 20.77
N GLN A 162 -3.62 1.40 21.84
CA GLN A 162 -4.90 0.87 22.34
C GLN A 162 -5.58 1.92 23.23
N LEU A 163 -6.78 2.37 22.83
CA LEU A 163 -7.54 3.40 23.54
C LEU A 163 -8.59 2.83 24.50
N VAL A 164 -9.06 1.62 24.20
CA VAL A 164 -10.11 0.92 24.96
C VAL A 164 -9.79 -0.57 24.97
N GLY A 165 -10.17 -1.25 26.04
CA GLY A 165 -9.99 -2.70 26.22
C GLY A 165 -8.76 -3.04 27.08
N GLU A 166 -8.70 -4.28 27.54
CA GLU A 166 -7.59 -4.78 28.34
C GLU A 166 -6.42 -5.25 27.44
N PRO A 167 -5.15 -5.01 27.80
CA PRO A 167 -3.99 -5.34 26.98
C PRO A 167 -3.98 -6.76 26.39
N PRO A 168 -4.34 -7.84 27.11
CA PRO A 168 -4.29 -9.19 26.57
C PRO A 168 -5.29 -9.50 25.46
N ILE A 169 -6.23 -8.57 25.17
CA ILE A 169 -7.31 -8.85 24.20
C ILE A 169 -6.79 -9.17 22.79
N LEU A 170 -5.60 -8.69 22.45
CA LEU A 170 -4.97 -8.89 21.14
C LEU A 170 -4.13 -10.17 21.04
N GLU A 171 -3.92 -10.91 22.13
CA GLU A 171 -3.09 -12.14 22.11
C GLU A 171 -3.67 -13.22 21.19
N ARG A 172 -4.99 -13.26 21.00
CA ARG A 172 -5.63 -14.12 20.00
C ARG A 172 -5.23 -13.84 18.55
N CYS A 173 -4.65 -12.69 18.29
CA CYS A 173 -4.17 -12.22 16.99
C CYS A 173 -2.64 -12.28 16.88
N ALA A 174 -1.93 -12.90 17.86
CA ALA A 174 -0.48 -12.90 17.94
C ALA A 174 0.24 -13.48 16.69
N HIS A 175 -0.42 -14.37 15.94
CA HIS A 175 0.13 -14.93 14.69
C HIS A 175 0.41 -13.87 13.62
N HIS A 176 -0.20 -12.69 13.69
CA HIS A 176 0.08 -11.58 12.78
C HIS A 176 1.41 -10.87 13.09
N ARG A 177 2.06 -11.15 14.24
CA ARG A 177 3.37 -10.58 14.57
C ARG A 177 4.52 -11.18 13.77
N ASP A 178 4.28 -12.31 13.13
CA ASP A 178 5.30 -13.02 12.35
C ASP A 178 5.34 -12.48 10.90
N ALA A 179 6.33 -11.62 10.60
CA ALA A 179 6.53 -11.03 9.29
C ALA A 179 6.83 -12.06 8.20
N GLN A 180 7.45 -13.21 8.55
CA GLN A 180 7.76 -14.28 7.59
C GLN A 180 6.50 -14.95 7.03
N ARG A 181 5.37 -14.79 7.71
CA ARG A 181 4.06 -15.29 7.25
C ARG A 181 3.32 -14.32 6.34
N ILE A 182 3.86 -13.14 6.07
CA ILE A 182 3.27 -12.21 5.10
C ILE A 182 3.34 -12.86 3.71
N PRO A 183 2.20 -13.08 3.03
CA PRO A 183 2.20 -13.70 1.71
C PRO A 183 2.95 -12.84 0.69
N PHE A 184 3.72 -13.46 -0.17
CA PHE A 184 4.47 -12.75 -1.23
C PHE A 184 3.57 -11.90 -2.14
N ALA A 185 2.32 -12.31 -2.36
CA ALA A 185 1.33 -11.53 -3.10
C ALA A 185 1.05 -10.13 -2.50
N GLU A 186 1.40 -9.87 -1.23
CA GLU A 186 1.29 -8.54 -0.62
C GLU A 186 2.29 -7.55 -1.25
N ALA A 187 3.49 -8.00 -1.63
CA ALA A 187 4.44 -7.18 -2.40
C ALA A 187 3.84 -6.74 -3.74
N THR A 188 3.22 -7.69 -4.48
CA THR A 188 2.52 -7.39 -5.74
C THR A 188 1.40 -6.37 -5.54
N ARG A 189 0.60 -6.53 -4.47
CA ARG A 189 -0.50 -5.59 -4.15
C ARG A 189 0.04 -4.19 -3.84
N LEU A 190 1.11 -4.12 -3.07
CA LEU A 190 1.77 -2.86 -2.75
C LEU A 190 2.29 -2.17 -4.01
N LEU A 191 3.03 -2.90 -4.85
CA LEU A 191 3.57 -2.37 -6.11
C LEU A 191 2.46 -1.95 -7.08
N MET A 192 1.39 -2.76 -7.23
CA MET A 192 0.23 -2.39 -8.04
C MET A 192 -0.37 -1.05 -7.57
N ASN A 193 -0.57 -0.90 -6.27
CA ASN A 193 -1.18 0.30 -5.70
C ASN A 193 -0.30 1.54 -5.94
N ARG A 194 1.02 1.42 -5.76
CA ARG A 194 1.94 2.55 -5.96
C ARG A 194 2.20 2.87 -7.42
N SER A 195 2.29 1.86 -8.27
CA SER A 195 2.38 2.06 -9.72
C SER A 195 1.10 2.66 -10.30
N SER A 196 -0.08 2.35 -9.75
CA SER A 196 -1.33 3.07 -10.09
C SER A 196 -1.24 4.54 -9.71
N GLY A 197 -0.66 4.86 -8.55
CA GLY A 197 -0.40 6.24 -8.14
C GLY A 197 0.55 6.98 -9.10
N LEU A 198 1.59 6.32 -9.60
CA LEU A 198 2.48 6.86 -10.63
C LEU A 198 1.74 7.07 -11.96
N LEU A 199 0.88 6.12 -12.37
CA LEU A 199 0.06 6.29 -13.56
C LEU A 199 -0.86 7.51 -13.46
N PHE A 200 -1.48 7.74 -12.31
CA PHE A 200 -2.33 8.92 -12.08
C PHE A 200 -1.52 10.22 -11.97
N ALA A 201 -0.28 10.13 -11.47
CA ALA A 201 0.64 11.27 -11.45
C ALA A 201 1.08 11.68 -12.86
N SER A 202 1.32 10.71 -13.76
CA SER A 202 1.64 11.01 -15.15
C SER A 202 0.52 11.73 -15.89
N GLU A 203 -0.75 11.46 -15.58
CA GLU A 203 -1.88 12.23 -16.14
C GLU A 203 -1.81 13.70 -15.73
N ARG A 204 -1.54 13.97 -14.42
CA ARG A 204 -1.43 15.33 -13.91
C ARG A 204 -0.27 16.11 -14.56
N LEU A 205 0.85 15.45 -14.78
CA LEU A 205 2.00 16.04 -15.46
C LEU A 205 1.73 16.39 -16.93
N ASN A 206 0.76 15.73 -17.57
CA ASN A 206 0.37 15.97 -18.95
C ASN A 206 -0.85 16.92 -19.10
N GLU A 207 -1.40 17.46 -18.00
CA GLU A 207 -2.48 18.43 -18.07
C GLU A 207 -1.99 19.77 -18.63
N PRO A 208 -2.81 20.47 -19.42
CA PRO A 208 -2.42 21.76 -20.01
C PRO A 208 -2.09 22.85 -18.97
N VAL A 209 -2.68 22.75 -17.79
CA VAL A 209 -2.44 23.67 -16.66
C VAL A 209 -2.01 22.83 -15.46
N PHE A 210 -0.77 23.05 -15.01
CA PHE A 210 -0.21 22.37 -13.84
C PHE A 210 -0.27 23.30 -12.62
N THR A 211 -0.98 22.87 -11.60
CA THR A 211 -1.25 23.66 -10.39
C THR A 211 -0.39 23.21 -9.20
N ALA A 212 -0.30 24.03 -8.14
CA ALA A 212 0.34 23.61 -6.88
C ALA A 212 -0.30 22.35 -6.27
N THR A 213 -1.61 22.14 -6.48
CA THR A 213 -2.29 20.91 -6.04
C THR A 213 -1.84 19.70 -6.84
N ASP A 214 -1.57 19.86 -8.13
CA ASP A 214 -1.03 18.79 -8.97
C ASP A 214 0.42 18.49 -8.59
N ALA A 215 1.23 19.51 -8.28
CA ALA A 215 2.59 19.35 -7.77
C ALA A 215 2.61 18.52 -6.49
N ASP A 216 1.76 18.86 -5.51
CA ASP A 216 1.61 18.09 -4.27
C ASP A 216 1.16 16.65 -4.53
N PHE A 217 0.23 16.46 -5.47
CA PHE A 217 -0.26 15.12 -5.83
C PHE A 217 0.84 14.26 -6.43
N VAL A 218 1.60 14.79 -7.39
CA VAL A 218 2.71 14.08 -8.04
C VAL A 218 3.80 13.77 -7.03
N ALA A 219 4.27 14.76 -6.26
CA ALA A 219 5.33 14.58 -5.26
C ALA A 219 4.97 13.50 -4.23
N ARG A 220 3.74 13.51 -3.72
CA ARG A 220 3.26 12.46 -2.78
C ARG A 220 3.24 11.07 -3.39
N ASN A 221 2.84 10.92 -4.66
CA ASN A 221 2.81 9.61 -5.30
C ASN A 221 4.22 9.12 -5.60
N VAL A 222 5.14 9.99 -5.99
CA VAL A 222 6.57 9.69 -6.13
C VAL A 222 7.15 9.22 -4.79
N ALA A 223 6.96 9.99 -3.70
CA ALA A 223 7.48 9.63 -2.38
C ALA A 223 6.91 8.29 -1.85
N LYS A 224 5.61 8.06 -2.05
CA LYS A 224 4.97 6.78 -1.69
C LYS A 224 5.52 5.61 -2.50
N ALA A 225 5.82 5.81 -3.78
CA ALA A 225 6.45 4.79 -4.61
C ALA A 225 7.89 4.53 -4.16
N GLN A 226 8.68 5.57 -3.90
CA GLN A 226 10.06 5.47 -3.40
C GLN A 226 10.15 4.58 -2.14
N LEU A 227 9.25 4.76 -1.18
CA LEU A 227 9.21 3.92 0.02
C LEU A 227 8.79 2.48 -0.30
N ALA A 228 7.77 2.31 -1.15
CA ALA A 228 7.15 1.02 -1.41
C ALA A 228 8.05 0.05 -2.19
N LEU A 229 8.98 0.55 -3.01
CA LEU A 229 9.90 -0.32 -3.76
C LEU A 229 10.78 -1.14 -2.79
N GLY A 230 11.36 -0.49 -1.79
CA GLY A 230 12.12 -1.18 -0.74
C GLY A 230 11.23 -2.10 0.10
N ASP A 231 10.04 -1.62 0.50
CA ASP A 231 9.08 -2.41 1.27
C ASP A 231 8.69 -3.72 0.55
N ALA A 232 8.47 -3.68 -0.76
CA ALA A 232 8.14 -4.86 -1.57
C ALA A 232 9.29 -5.87 -1.63
N LEU A 233 10.52 -5.38 -1.74
CA LEU A 233 11.71 -6.24 -1.70
C LEU A 233 11.88 -6.90 -0.33
N LEU A 234 11.59 -6.20 0.76
CA LEU A 234 11.65 -6.77 2.10
C LEU A 234 10.57 -7.86 2.32
N VAL A 235 9.38 -7.70 1.75
CA VAL A 235 8.36 -8.77 1.75
C VAL A 235 8.85 -9.98 0.96
N MET A 236 9.46 -9.75 -0.21
CA MET A 236 10.05 -10.80 -1.04
C MET A 236 11.15 -11.57 -0.29
N ASP A 237 11.98 -10.86 0.46
CA ASP A 237 13.11 -11.40 1.23
C ASP A 237 12.68 -11.97 2.61
N GLY A 238 11.41 -11.80 3.02
CA GLY A 238 10.90 -12.23 4.33
C GLY A 238 11.40 -11.40 5.52
N ASN A 239 11.99 -10.24 5.26
CA ASN A 239 12.59 -9.33 6.24
C ASN A 239 11.80 -8.02 6.44
N TYR A 240 10.50 -8.04 6.14
CA TYR A 240 9.61 -6.89 6.37
C TYR A 240 9.51 -6.54 7.86
N HIS A 241 9.40 -5.26 8.18
CA HIS A 241 9.25 -4.77 9.55
C HIS A 241 8.16 -3.69 9.64
N ALA A 242 7.43 -3.61 10.75
CA ALA A 242 6.35 -2.63 10.92
C ALA A 242 6.86 -1.17 10.96
N SER A 243 8.01 -0.91 11.61
CA SER A 243 8.66 0.41 11.61
C SER A 243 9.25 0.72 10.24
N ALA A 244 8.91 1.88 9.68
CA ALA A 244 9.46 2.36 8.41
C ALA A 244 10.96 2.66 8.51
N ARG A 245 11.44 3.09 9.68
CA ARG A 245 12.85 3.32 9.96
C ARG A 245 13.65 2.02 9.95
N GLU A 246 13.13 0.96 10.56
CA GLU A 246 13.77 -0.36 10.52
C GLU A 246 13.74 -0.95 9.11
N ARG A 247 12.63 -0.77 8.36
CA ARG A 247 12.60 -1.15 6.93
C ARG A 247 13.72 -0.51 6.15
N HIS A 248 13.96 0.80 6.36
CA HIS A 248 15.05 1.47 5.66
C HIS A 248 16.40 0.85 5.97
N ARG A 249 16.70 0.56 7.24
CA ARG A 249 17.93 -0.15 7.64
C ARG A 249 18.07 -1.54 7.01
N HIS A 250 16.93 -2.24 6.83
CA HIS A 250 16.92 -3.53 6.16
C HIS A 250 17.18 -3.39 4.65
N VAL A 251 16.60 -2.38 3.99
CA VAL A 251 16.86 -2.09 2.57
C VAL A 251 18.32 -1.72 2.34
N GLU A 252 18.91 -0.89 3.20
CA GLU A 252 20.36 -0.56 3.13
C GLU A 252 21.23 -1.83 3.28
N ARG A 253 20.88 -2.74 4.18
CA ARG A 253 21.60 -4.02 4.33
C ARG A 253 21.49 -4.86 3.07
N LEU A 254 20.29 -4.97 2.50
CA LEU A 254 20.06 -5.70 1.25
C LEU A 254 20.92 -5.13 0.12
N ALA A 255 20.98 -3.80 -0.04
CA ALA A 255 21.79 -3.12 -1.06
C ALA A 255 23.30 -3.30 -0.88
N ARG A 256 23.78 -3.49 0.37
CA ARG A 256 25.21 -3.74 0.64
C ARG A 256 25.64 -5.18 0.37
N VAL A 257 24.74 -6.13 0.57
CA VAL A 257 25.04 -7.57 0.37
C VAL A 257 25.01 -7.93 -1.11
N ASP A 258 24.10 -7.31 -1.86
CA ASP A 258 23.94 -7.54 -3.29
C ASP A 258 24.40 -6.29 -4.06
N SER A 259 25.47 -6.44 -4.84
CA SER A 259 26.12 -5.34 -5.54
C SER A 259 25.37 -4.85 -6.79
N MET A 260 24.09 -5.13 -6.94
CA MET A 260 23.30 -4.66 -8.08
C MET A 260 23.07 -3.13 -7.99
N PRO A 261 23.44 -2.33 -9.01
CA PRO A 261 23.31 -0.86 -8.95
C PRO A 261 21.89 -0.37 -8.70
N TRP A 262 20.87 -1.07 -9.18
CA TRP A 262 19.48 -0.69 -8.96
C TRP A 262 19.03 -0.89 -7.51
N LEU A 263 19.64 -1.80 -6.73
CA LEU A 263 19.33 -1.96 -5.29
C LEU A 263 19.86 -0.76 -4.50
N GLN A 264 21.03 -0.25 -4.86
CA GLN A 264 21.55 0.99 -4.27
C GLN A 264 20.60 2.16 -4.54
N ALA A 265 20.13 2.30 -5.79
CA ALA A 265 19.13 3.31 -6.14
C ALA A 265 17.81 3.14 -5.33
N VAL A 266 17.35 1.89 -5.11
CA VAL A 266 16.19 1.66 -4.24
C VAL A 266 16.46 2.13 -2.82
N ALA A 267 17.63 1.87 -2.23
CA ALA A 267 17.97 2.31 -0.88
C ALA A 267 17.97 3.85 -0.75
N GLU A 268 18.54 4.55 -1.73
CA GLU A 268 18.57 6.01 -1.78
C GLU A 268 17.16 6.60 -1.92
N HIS A 269 16.33 6.04 -2.81
CA HIS A 269 14.94 6.46 -2.95
C HIS A 269 14.10 6.12 -1.73
N HIS A 270 14.33 4.97 -1.09
CA HIS A 270 13.64 4.60 0.15
C HIS A 270 13.94 5.58 1.29
N ALA A 271 15.19 6.09 1.39
CA ALA A 271 15.53 7.15 2.34
C ALA A 271 14.69 8.43 2.11
N ARG A 272 14.57 8.86 0.84
CA ARG A 272 13.74 10.04 0.47
C ARG A 272 12.27 9.82 0.78
N GLY A 273 11.75 8.63 0.46
CA GLY A 273 10.37 8.26 0.77
C GLY A 273 10.10 8.19 2.28
N LEU A 274 11.07 7.73 3.08
CA LEU A 274 11.01 7.73 4.53
C LEU A 274 11.01 9.15 5.08
N GLU A 275 11.89 10.02 4.60
CA GLU A 275 11.96 11.42 5.01
C GLU A 275 10.62 12.12 4.73
N PHE A 276 10.06 11.98 3.52
CA PHE A 276 8.74 12.52 3.21
C PHE A 276 7.63 11.93 4.09
N LYS A 277 7.71 10.65 4.44
CA LYS A 277 6.71 10.01 5.31
C LYS A 277 6.72 10.62 6.73
N LEU A 278 7.89 10.91 7.27
CA LEU A 278 8.06 11.44 8.63
C LEU A 278 7.87 12.97 8.66
N HIS A 279 8.38 13.68 7.64
CA HIS A 279 8.38 15.14 7.53
C HIS A 279 7.77 15.57 6.17
N PRO A 280 6.48 15.33 5.98
CA PRO A 280 5.80 15.70 4.76
C PRO A 280 5.80 17.23 4.57
N HIS A 281 5.93 17.66 3.33
CA HIS A 281 5.91 19.05 2.94
C HIS A 281 5.14 19.23 1.64
N ARG A 282 4.69 20.46 1.36
CA ARG A 282 4.13 20.80 0.05
C ARG A 282 5.25 20.96 -0.96
N SER A 283 5.00 20.51 -2.17
CA SER A 283 5.99 20.61 -3.24
C SER A 283 6.07 22.04 -3.74
N THR A 284 7.31 22.54 -3.84
CA THR A 284 7.64 23.79 -4.55
C THR A 284 8.35 23.52 -5.88
N ALA A 285 8.48 22.26 -6.27
CA ALA A 285 9.14 21.84 -7.49
C ALA A 285 8.28 22.18 -8.73
N THR A 286 8.96 22.47 -9.82
CA THR A 286 8.32 22.73 -11.12
C THR A 286 7.74 21.47 -11.75
N ALA A 287 6.93 21.61 -12.79
CA ALA A 287 6.39 20.47 -13.52
C ALA A 287 7.52 19.62 -14.15
N GLU A 288 8.57 20.28 -14.67
CA GLU A 288 9.72 19.64 -15.30
C GLU A 288 10.53 18.81 -14.29
N GLU A 289 10.84 19.39 -13.12
CA GLU A 289 11.54 18.69 -12.04
C GLU A 289 10.76 17.47 -11.54
N LEU A 290 9.45 17.61 -11.39
CA LEU A 290 8.57 16.51 -10.98
C LEU A 290 8.42 15.45 -12.08
N ALA A 291 8.43 15.84 -13.35
CA ALA A 291 8.42 14.89 -14.47
C ALA A 291 9.70 14.05 -14.50
N GLU A 292 10.86 14.64 -14.26
CA GLU A 292 12.14 13.92 -14.16
C GLU A 292 12.15 12.94 -12.97
N GLN A 293 11.74 13.40 -11.79
CA GLN A 293 11.63 12.54 -10.61
C GLN A 293 10.63 11.39 -10.84
N HIS A 294 9.49 11.69 -11.46
CA HIS A 294 8.48 10.68 -11.79
C HIS A 294 9.02 9.65 -12.79
N ALA A 295 9.71 10.08 -13.85
CA ALA A 295 10.30 9.18 -14.84
C ALA A 295 11.33 8.25 -14.21
N THR A 296 12.22 8.80 -13.38
CA THR A 296 13.26 8.04 -12.66
C THR A 296 12.65 6.95 -11.76
N ILE A 297 11.67 7.31 -10.94
CA ILE A 297 11.06 6.35 -10.01
C ILE A 297 10.16 5.34 -10.75
N THR A 298 9.53 5.74 -11.85
CA THR A 298 8.72 4.84 -12.69
C THR A 298 9.58 3.77 -13.35
N ASP A 299 10.77 4.12 -13.82
CA ASP A 299 11.71 3.17 -14.41
C ASP A 299 12.29 2.19 -13.37
N LEU A 300 12.63 2.70 -12.19
CA LEU A 300 13.05 1.87 -11.06
C LEU A 300 11.91 0.95 -10.59
N ALA A 301 10.67 1.45 -10.56
CA ALA A 301 9.49 0.66 -10.23
C ALA A 301 9.25 -0.49 -11.22
N ARG A 302 9.52 -0.28 -12.53
CA ARG A 302 9.49 -1.34 -13.54
C ARG A 302 10.47 -2.47 -13.18
N THR A 303 11.70 -2.13 -12.87
CA THR A 303 12.74 -3.11 -12.52
C THR A 303 12.35 -3.91 -11.28
N VAL A 304 11.93 -3.23 -10.21
CA VAL A 304 11.51 -3.89 -8.97
C VAL A 304 10.26 -4.75 -9.20
N PHE A 305 9.28 -4.26 -9.96
CA PHE A 305 8.06 -5.01 -10.27
C PHE A 305 8.35 -6.30 -11.01
N LEU A 306 9.17 -6.25 -12.09
CA LEU A 306 9.52 -7.44 -12.86
C LEU A 306 10.34 -8.42 -12.02
N THR A 307 11.22 -7.95 -11.16
CA THR A 307 12.01 -8.80 -10.24
C THR A 307 11.09 -9.53 -9.26
N VAL A 308 10.22 -8.79 -8.57
CA VAL A 308 9.27 -9.35 -7.59
C VAL A 308 8.33 -10.37 -8.26
N GLU A 309 7.75 -10.02 -9.41
CA GLU A 309 6.82 -10.91 -10.12
C GLU A 309 7.51 -12.12 -10.72
N SER A 310 8.73 -11.96 -11.22
CA SER A 310 9.53 -13.10 -11.73
C SER A 310 9.80 -14.12 -10.62
N GLN A 311 10.17 -13.65 -9.44
CA GLN A 311 10.41 -14.52 -8.30
C GLN A 311 9.12 -15.14 -7.76
N ARG A 312 8.05 -14.34 -7.62
CA ARG A 312 6.76 -14.82 -7.11
C ARG A 312 6.12 -15.87 -7.99
N LEU A 313 6.20 -15.70 -9.32
CA LEU A 313 5.58 -16.59 -10.30
C LEU A 313 6.55 -17.67 -10.83
N GLN A 314 7.79 -17.68 -10.34
CA GLN A 314 8.85 -18.62 -10.78
C GLN A 314 9.03 -18.62 -12.31
N THR A 315 8.96 -17.42 -12.90
CA THR A 315 9.04 -17.21 -14.35
C THR A 315 9.81 -15.93 -14.63
N ALA A 316 10.84 -15.97 -15.44
CA ALA A 316 11.59 -14.78 -15.82
C ALA A 316 10.76 -13.89 -16.75
N PHE A 317 10.48 -12.67 -16.32
CA PHE A 317 9.88 -11.63 -17.15
C PHE A 317 10.93 -10.60 -17.51
N THR A 318 11.14 -10.37 -18.81
CA THR A 318 12.14 -9.42 -19.33
C THR A 318 11.54 -8.06 -19.65
N SER A 319 10.22 -7.98 -19.82
CA SER A 319 9.52 -6.74 -20.12
C SER A 319 8.09 -6.71 -19.55
N PRO A 320 7.53 -5.50 -19.33
CA PRO A 320 6.12 -5.33 -18.96
C PRO A 320 5.16 -5.94 -19.98
N ARG A 321 5.51 -5.88 -21.26
CA ARG A 321 4.72 -6.47 -22.33
C ARG A 321 4.68 -8.00 -22.23
N GLU A 322 5.81 -8.64 -21.99
CA GLU A 322 5.87 -10.08 -21.78
C GLU A 322 5.00 -10.49 -20.58
N TYR A 323 5.11 -9.76 -19.48
CA TYR A 323 4.26 -9.97 -18.31
C TYR A 323 2.78 -9.83 -18.66
N ALA A 324 2.35 -8.73 -19.31
CA ALA A 324 0.95 -8.46 -19.63
C ALA A 324 0.33 -9.46 -20.60
N LEU A 325 1.10 -9.95 -21.57
CA LEU A 325 0.63 -10.87 -22.61
C LEU A 325 0.71 -12.33 -22.20
N GLY A 326 1.55 -12.66 -21.22
CA GLY A 326 1.74 -14.03 -20.76
C GLY A 326 0.44 -14.67 -20.27
N SER A 327 0.24 -15.96 -20.57
CA SER A 327 -0.93 -16.74 -20.20
C SER A 327 -0.92 -17.21 -18.73
N LEU A 328 0.21 -17.08 -18.03
CA LEU A 328 0.37 -17.49 -16.65
C LEU A 328 -0.59 -16.73 -15.74
N PRO A 329 -1.34 -17.40 -14.84
CA PRO A 329 -2.17 -16.72 -13.83
C PRO A 329 -1.32 -15.85 -12.90
N LYS A 330 -1.64 -14.54 -12.78
CA LYS A 330 -0.93 -13.60 -11.93
C LYS A 330 -1.47 -13.57 -10.49
N CYS A 331 -2.63 -14.17 -10.25
CA CYS A 331 -3.22 -14.32 -8.91
C CYS A 331 -3.51 -15.81 -8.63
N PRO A 332 -2.48 -16.69 -8.57
CA PRO A 332 -2.68 -18.13 -8.41
C PRO A 332 -3.33 -18.50 -7.05
N GLU A 333 -3.21 -17.61 -6.05
CA GLU A 333 -3.84 -17.76 -4.74
C GLU A 333 -5.37 -17.58 -4.77
N ALA A 334 -5.92 -17.03 -5.85
CA ALA A 334 -7.34 -16.76 -5.99
C ALA A 334 -8.09 -17.97 -6.56
N ARG A 335 -9.24 -18.32 -5.94
CA ARG A 335 -10.04 -19.49 -6.36
C ARG A 335 -10.88 -19.14 -7.59
N GLY A 336 -10.69 -19.84 -8.72
CA GLY A 336 -11.34 -19.56 -10.01
C GLY A 336 -12.87 -19.43 -9.97
N ARG A 337 -13.60 -20.33 -9.29
CA ARG A 337 -15.07 -20.24 -9.16
C ARG A 337 -15.52 -18.99 -8.39
N ARG A 338 -14.77 -18.59 -7.34
CA ARG A 338 -15.05 -17.36 -6.59
C ARG A 338 -14.72 -16.13 -7.43
N ASN A 339 -13.71 -16.21 -8.29
CA ASN A 339 -13.34 -15.12 -9.18
C ASN A 339 -14.48 -14.74 -10.14
N ALA A 340 -15.29 -15.70 -10.61
CA ALA A 340 -16.45 -15.42 -11.45
C ALA A 340 -17.46 -14.49 -10.75
N LEU A 341 -17.73 -14.74 -9.47
CA LEU A 341 -18.64 -13.88 -8.67
C LEU A 341 -18.02 -12.49 -8.42
N VAL A 342 -16.72 -12.43 -8.16
CA VAL A 342 -16.01 -11.15 -7.98
C VAL A 342 -15.99 -10.37 -9.28
N ASN A 343 -15.73 -11.02 -10.43
CA ASN A 343 -15.78 -10.39 -11.74
C ASN A 343 -17.17 -9.81 -12.04
N LEU A 344 -18.21 -10.58 -11.77
CA LEU A 344 -19.61 -10.12 -11.98
C LEU A 344 -19.89 -8.84 -11.15
N LYS A 345 -19.44 -8.81 -9.90
CA LYS A 345 -19.61 -7.66 -9.01
C LYS A 345 -18.80 -6.43 -9.46
N VAL A 346 -17.55 -6.62 -9.90
CA VAL A 346 -16.61 -5.55 -10.23
C VAL A 346 -16.79 -5.02 -11.64
N LEU A 347 -16.90 -5.94 -12.61
CA LEU A 347 -16.89 -5.64 -14.04
C LEU A 347 -18.28 -5.72 -14.68
N GLY A 348 -19.28 -6.24 -13.95
CA GLY A 348 -20.65 -6.37 -14.43
C GLY A 348 -20.94 -7.61 -15.29
N PRO A 349 -22.19 -7.77 -15.76
CA PRO A 349 -22.65 -9.01 -16.39
C PRO A 349 -22.00 -9.36 -17.73
N ARG A 350 -21.43 -8.37 -18.42
CA ARG A 350 -20.71 -8.61 -19.71
C ARG A 350 -19.52 -9.55 -19.56
N THR A 351 -18.93 -9.67 -18.36
CA THR A 351 -17.82 -10.61 -18.09
C THR A 351 -18.23 -12.05 -18.23
N TRP A 352 -19.51 -12.36 -18.09
CA TRP A 352 -20.02 -13.72 -18.16
C TRP A 352 -19.83 -14.36 -19.54
N LEU A 353 -19.75 -13.55 -20.58
CA LEU A 353 -19.58 -13.98 -21.97
C LEU A 353 -18.12 -14.13 -22.40
N GLY A 354 -17.16 -13.78 -21.54
CA GLY A 354 -15.74 -13.80 -21.88
C GLY A 354 -14.99 -15.02 -21.34
N PRO A 355 -13.91 -15.45 -22.02
CA PRO A 355 -13.09 -16.58 -21.59
C PRO A 355 -12.37 -16.35 -20.26
N ASP A 356 -12.24 -15.09 -19.83
CA ASP A 356 -11.47 -14.68 -18.65
C ASP A 356 -12.29 -14.56 -17.37
N ILE A 357 -13.52 -15.10 -17.35
CA ILE A 357 -14.42 -14.99 -16.18
C ILE A 357 -13.81 -15.55 -14.89
N PHE A 358 -12.95 -16.57 -15.01
CA PHE A 358 -12.32 -17.23 -13.88
C PHE A 358 -11.00 -16.56 -13.43
N ARG A 359 -10.50 -15.57 -14.18
CA ARG A 359 -9.33 -14.78 -13.80
C ARG A 359 -9.74 -13.75 -12.74
N HIS A 360 -8.90 -13.55 -11.72
CA HIS A 360 -9.21 -12.54 -10.71
C HIS A 360 -9.19 -11.12 -11.34
N PRO A 361 -10.15 -10.21 -11.03
CA PRO A 361 -10.18 -8.87 -11.65
C PRO A 361 -8.89 -8.07 -11.42
N ARG A 362 -8.20 -8.28 -10.30
CA ARG A 362 -6.89 -7.68 -10.03
C ARG A 362 -5.83 -8.07 -11.06
N GLU A 363 -5.85 -9.30 -11.54
CA GLU A 363 -4.93 -9.76 -12.60
C GLU A 363 -5.14 -8.98 -13.90
N ARG A 364 -6.39 -8.70 -14.26
CA ARG A 364 -6.73 -7.90 -15.43
C ARG A 364 -6.21 -6.47 -15.30
N ILE A 365 -6.37 -5.88 -14.11
CA ILE A 365 -5.86 -4.54 -13.81
C ILE A 365 -4.34 -4.51 -13.83
N LEU A 366 -3.66 -5.54 -13.32
CA LEU A 366 -2.19 -5.66 -13.39
C LEU A 366 -1.70 -5.69 -14.83
N ASN A 367 -2.34 -6.48 -15.71
CA ASN A 367 -1.97 -6.55 -17.12
C ASN A 367 -2.16 -5.20 -17.83
N ALA A 368 -3.26 -4.50 -17.55
CA ALA A 368 -3.49 -3.17 -18.11
C ALA A 368 -2.49 -2.13 -17.57
N LEU A 369 -2.23 -2.14 -16.25
CA LEU A 369 -1.29 -1.22 -15.60
C LEU A 369 0.10 -1.28 -16.21
N THR A 370 0.62 -2.48 -16.44
CA THR A 370 1.98 -2.66 -16.97
C THR A 370 2.16 -2.06 -18.36
N LEU A 371 1.13 -2.12 -19.21
CA LEU A 371 1.15 -1.50 -20.53
C LEU A 371 0.90 0.00 -20.47
N LEU A 372 -0.06 0.45 -19.67
CA LEU A 372 -0.42 1.87 -19.54
C LEU A 372 0.71 2.71 -18.92
N LEU A 373 1.40 2.17 -17.92
CA LEU A 373 2.43 2.92 -17.19
C LEU A 373 3.80 2.85 -17.87
N TRP A 374 4.23 1.64 -18.30
CA TRP A 374 5.61 1.44 -18.73
C TRP A 374 5.79 1.34 -20.23
N GLU A 375 4.72 1.06 -20.97
CA GLU A 375 4.79 0.91 -22.44
C GLU A 375 3.64 1.61 -23.19
N PRO A 376 3.24 2.86 -22.82
CA PRO A 376 2.06 3.51 -23.41
C PRO A 376 2.19 3.71 -24.94
N ALA A 377 3.41 3.90 -25.45
CA ALA A 377 3.66 4.05 -26.90
C ALA A 377 3.29 2.80 -27.69
N THR A 378 3.37 1.60 -27.08
CA THR A 378 3.04 0.35 -27.75
C THR A 378 1.54 0.20 -28.02
N LEU A 379 0.69 1.00 -27.37
CA LEU A 379 -0.75 1.03 -27.58
C LEU A 379 -1.15 1.63 -28.93
N ALA A 380 -0.20 2.17 -29.70
CA ALA A 380 -0.40 2.48 -31.12
C ALA A 380 -0.61 1.18 -31.96
N SER A 381 -0.18 0.02 -31.46
CA SER A 381 -0.50 -1.28 -32.06
C SER A 381 -1.94 -1.67 -31.73
N GLU A 382 -2.75 -1.93 -32.76
CA GLU A 382 -4.15 -2.34 -32.63
C GLU A 382 -4.30 -3.58 -31.72
N ALA A 383 -3.43 -4.56 -31.87
CA ALA A 383 -3.46 -5.81 -31.09
C ALA A 383 -3.25 -5.56 -29.57
N LEU A 384 -2.38 -4.62 -29.21
CA LEU A 384 -2.14 -4.27 -27.80
C LEU A 384 -3.25 -3.39 -27.25
N LEU A 385 -3.77 -2.48 -28.06
CA LEU A 385 -4.93 -1.69 -27.72
C LEU A 385 -6.14 -2.59 -27.44
N GLU A 386 -6.45 -3.52 -28.33
CA GLU A 386 -7.52 -4.51 -28.13
C GLU A 386 -7.29 -5.38 -26.89
N ARG A 387 -6.03 -5.70 -26.58
CA ARG A 387 -5.70 -6.42 -25.34
C ARG A 387 -6.08 -5.60 -24.11
N VAL A 388 -5.67 -4.33 -24.01
CA VAL A 388 -6.00 -3.45 -22.88
C VAL A 388 -7.50 -3.21 -22.81
N GLN A 389 -8.17 -2.96 -23.94
CA GLN A 389 -9.64 -2.81 -24.00
C GLN A 389 -10.35 -4.05 -23.43
N ARG A 390 -9.89 -5.24 -23.77
CA ARG A 390 -10.43 -6.51 -23.28
C ARG A 390 -10.19 -6.68 -21.76
N GLU A 391 -8.99 -6.34 -21.26
CA GLU A 391 -8.71 -6.39 -19.83
C GLU A 391 -9.58 -5.42 -19.04
N LEU A 392 -9.78 -4.20 -19.54
CA LEU A 392 -10.58 -3.16 -18.90
C LEU A 392 -12.07 -3.21 -19.26
N GLN A 393 -12.47 -4.06 -20.22
CA GLN A 393 -13.85 -4.14 -20.75
C GLN A 393 -14.38 -2.80 -21.27
N THR A 394 -13.61 -2.13 -22.09
CA THR A 394 -13.91 -0.82 -22.63
C THR A 394 -13.70 -0.78 -24.15
N THR A 395 -14.26 0.24 -24.78
CA THR A 395 -14.00 0.59 -26.19
C THR A 395 -13.16 1.85 -26.35
N ALA A 396 -12.65 2.41 -25.24
CA ALA A 396 -11.77 3.58 -25.26
C ALA A 396 -10.51 3.30 -26.11
N ARG A 397 -10.13 4.26 -26.95
CA ARG A 397 -9.01 4.10 -27.89
C ARG A 397 -7.82 4.99 -27.57
N THR A 398 -7.99 5.96 -26.66
CA THR A 398 -6.92 6.89 -26.26
C THR A 398 -6.35 6.50 -24.91
N VAL A 399 -5.07 6.77 -24.67
CA VAL A 399 -4.44 6.49 -23.36
C VAL A 399 -5.19 7.17 -22.22
N PRO A 400 -5.56 8.46 -22.29
CA PRO A 400 -6.36 9.07 -21.22
C PRO A 400 -7.71 8.39 -20.98
N GLY A 401 -8.41 7.99 -22.04
CA GLY A 401 -9.68 7.26 -21.91
C GLY A 401 -9.51 5.89 -21.27
N LEU A 402 -8.43 5.17 -21.59
CA LEU A 402 -8.09 3.88 -20.95
C LEU A 402 -7.73 4.04 -19.48
N VAL A 403 -6.97 5.10 -19.13
CA VAL A 403 -6.58 5.39 -17.75
C VAL A 403 -7.78 5.81 -16.90
N ALA A 404 -8.76 6.54 -17.48
CA ALA A 404 -10.01 6.86 -16.79
C ALA A 404 -10.78 5.61 -16.39
N VAL A 405 -10.95 4.64 -17.32
CA VAL A 405 -11.60 3.35 -17.04
C VAL A 405 -10.78 2.52 -16.05
N TYR A 406 -9.46 2.50 -16.21
CA TYR A 406 -8.56 1.83 -15.25
C TYR A 406 -8.78 2.35 -13.83
N ARG A 407 -8.86 3.65 -13.63
CA ARG A 407 -9.08 4.30 -12.32
C ARG A 407 -10.38 3.85 -11.66
N GLU A 408 -11.47 3.79 -12.42
CA GLU A 408 -12.76 3.32 -11.92
C GLU A 408 -12.70 1.85 -11.46
N LEU A 409 -12.07 0.99 -12.26
CA LEU A 409 -11.93 -0.42 -11.93
C LEU A 409 -10.98 -0.63 -10.74
N TRP A 410 -9.88 0.11 -10.70
CA TRP A 410 -8.95 0.08 -9.59
C TRP A 410 -9.64 0.42 -8.25
N ALA A 411 -10.46 1.47 -8.24
CA ALA A 411 -11.24 1.86 -7.05
C ALA A 411 -12.22 0.79 -6.56
N ARG A 412 -12.68 -0.11 -7.45
CA ARG A 412 -13.59 -1.23 -7.09
C ARG A 412 -12.87 -2.48 -6.60
N VAL A 413 -11.59 -2.62 -6.90
CA VAL A 413 -10.81 -3.86 -6.66
C VAL A 413 -9.82 -3.71 -5.51
N ASN A 414 -9.47 -2.47 -5.19
CA ASN A 414 -8.44 -2.13 -4.19
C ASN A 414 -8.97 -1.92 -2.75
#